data_91b66a551595b9b1b6319f2756b0ff4d
#
_entry.id   91b66a551595b9b1b6319f2756b0ff4d
#
_cell.length_a   1.000
_cell.length_b   1.000
_cell.length_c   1.000
_cell.angle_alpha   90.00
_cell.angle_beta   90.00
_cell.angle_gamma   90.00
#
_symmetry.space_group_name_H-M   'P 1'
#
loop_
_entity.id
_entity.type
_entity.pdbx_description
1 polymer ?
#
loop_
_entity_poly.entity_id
_entity_poly.type
_entity_poly.pdbx_seq_one_letter_code
_entity_poly.pdbx_strand_id
1 'polypeptide(L)'
;MNSDQLRRNLLDYLATHNVMTIASCDKNVPWAAAVFYASDEFDLYFFSNPKSRHGMNMAANSLVSAAIHEDYHDWRAIRGIQLEGRAERLRSLKLQARFWEVYLKKFPFVKQFFSLGGQAGSIADILKAKLAGVRLYRIVPHAVYFIDNSKGFGHRDRLDLTG
;
A
#
# COMPACT_ATOMS: atom_id res chain seq x y z
N MET A 1 4.87 24.77 -1.46
CA MET A 1 3.59 24.36 -0.80
C MET A 1 3.87 24.34 0.70
N ASN A 2 2.90 24.75 1.56
CA ASN A 2 3.13 24.58 3.01
C ASN A 2 2.91 23.11 3.42
N SER A 3 3.41 22.73 4.60
CA SER A 3 3.39 21.34 5.08
C SER A 3 1.98 20.77 5.20
N ASP A 4 1.01 21.56 5.68
CA ASP A 4 -0.38 21.08 5.84
C ASP A 4 -1.07 20.84 4.51
N GLN A 5 -0.80 21.69 3.52
CA GLN A 5 -1.34 21.50 2.17
C GLN A 5 -0.71 20.28 1.50
N LEU A 6 0.60 20.09 1.66
CA LEU A 6 1.28 18.91 1.16
C LEU A 6 0.71 17.63 1.79
N ARG A 7 0.53 17.62 3.10
CA ARG A 7 -0.06 16.49 3.82
C ARG A 7 -1.46 16.14 3.28
N ARG A 8 -2.34 17.13 3.11
CA ARG A 8 -3.68 16.93 2.56
C ARG A 8 -3.62 16.34 1.14
N ASN A 9 -2.83 16.93 0.25
CA ASN A 9 -2.70 16.45 -1.13
C ASN A 9 -2.20 15.00 -1.20
N LEU A 10 -1.24 14.64 -0.35
CA LEU A 10 -0.72 13.27 -0.25
C LEU A 10 -1.80 12.30 0.21
N LEU A 11 -2.55 12.64 1.27
CA LEU A 11 -3.61 11.79 1.81
C LEU A 11 -4.76 11.60 0.81
N ASP A 12 -5.16 12.67 0.12
CA ASP A 12 -6.18 12.61 -0.93
C ASP A 12 -5.73 11.73 -2.10
N TYR A 13 -4.47 11.85 -2.50
CA TYR A 13 -3.92 11.01 -3.58
C TYR A 13 -3.87 9.53 -3.16
N LEU A 14 -3.44 9.22 -1.93
CA LEU A 14 -3.46 7.86 -1.39
C LEU A 14 -4.88 7.28 -1.33
N ALA A 15 -5.86 8.08 -0.96
CA ALA A 15 -7.26 7.65 -0.83
C ALA A 15 -7.91 7.32 -2.18
N THR A 16 -7.56 8.08 -3.23
CA THR A 16 -8.19 7.98 -4.56
C THR A 16 -7.55 6.94 -5.49
N HIS A 17 -6.33 6.47 -5.18
CA HIS A 17 -5.61 5.47 -5.98
C HIS A 17 -5.65 4.10 -5.30
N ASN A 18 -5.70 3.03 -6.10
CA ASN A 18 -5.95 1.67 -5.63
C ASN A 18 -4.74 0.75 -5.72
N VAL A 19 -3.80 1.06 -6.60
CA VAL A 19 -2.64 0.21 -6.89
C VAL A 19 -1.37 0.96 -6.55
N MET A 20 -0.46 0.27 -5.85
CA MET A 20 0.92 0.72 -5.68
C MET A 20 1.88 -0.30 -6.30
N THR A 21 3.00 0.15 -6.82
CA THR A 21 4.13 -0.70 -7.17
C THR A 21 5.12 -0.68 -6.01
N ILE A 22 5.28 -1.85 -5.34
CA ILE A 22 6.27 -2.03 -4.27
C ILE A 22 7.60 -2.42 -4.91
N ALA A 23 8.66 -1.72 -4.56
CA ALA A 23 10.04 -2.13 -4.82
C ALA A 23 10.62 -2.76 -3.54
N SER A 24 11.10 -3.98 -3.67
CA SER A 24 11.74 -4.77 -2.61
C SER A 24 13.08 -5.31 -3.09
N CYS A 25 14.00 -5.59 -2.16
CA CYS A 25 15.35 -6.03 -2.53
C CYS A 25 15.83 -7.11 -1.54
N ASP A 26 16.38 -8.20 -2.08
CA ASP A 26 17.13 -9.19 -1.33
C ASP A 26 18.43 -9.48 -2.09
N LYS A 27 19.56 -9.61 -1.37
CA LYS A 27 20.88 -9.89 -1.93
C LYS A 27 21.27 -8.95 -3.09
N ASN A 28 20.94 -7.67 -2.97
CA ASN A 28 21.16 -6.63 -4.00
C ASN A 28 20.40 -6.87 -5.32
N VAL A 29 19.39 -7.75 -5.34
CA VAL A 29 18.54 -7.97 -6.51
C VAL A 29 17.19 -7.29 -6.27
N PRO A 30 16.90 -6.16 -6.95
CA PRO A 30 15.63 -5.45 -6.81
C PRO A 30 14.49 -6.20 -7.49
N TRP A 31 13.30 -6.02 -6.98
CA TRP A 31 12.07 -6.55 -7.54
C TRP A 31 10.91 -5.58 -7.36
N ALA A 32 10.13 -5.36 -8.41
CA ALA A 32 8.93 -4.54 -8.40
C ALA A 32 7.68 -5.41 -8.54
N ALA A 33 6.63 -5.11 -7.79
CA ALA A 33 5.35 -5.82 -7.84
C ALA A 33 4.19 -4.85 -7.62
N ALA A 34 3.16 -4.93 -8.48
CA ALA A 34 1.93 -4.18 -8.32
C ALA A 34 0.99 -4.90 -7.34
N VAL A 35 0.43 -4.18 -6.40
CA VAL A 35 -0.53 -4.69 -5.41
C VAL A 35 -1.64 -3.68 -5.14
N PHE A 36 -2.86 -4.16 -4.85
CA PHE A 36 -3.92 -3.32 -4.30
C PHE A 36 -3.60 -2.92 -2.87
N TYR A 37 -3.86 -1.66 -2.51
CA TYR A 37 -3.65 -1.16 -1.16
C TYR A 37 -4.82 -0.32 -0.65
N ALA A 38 -4.98 -0.28 0.66
CA ALA A 38 -5.79 0.71 1.36
C ALA A 38 -4.88 1.50 2.31
N SER A 39 -5.18 2.77 2.54
CA SER A 39 -4.40 3.64 3.42
C SER A 39 -5.17 4.02 4.68
N ASP A 40 -4.47 4.09 5.80
CA ASP A 40 -4.90 4.70 7.05
C ASP A 40 -3.86 5.75 7.41
N GLU A 41 -4.21 7.03 7.24
CA GLU A 41 -3.21 8.07 7.15
C GLU A 41 -2.15 7.68 6.10
N PHE A 42 -0.88 7.58 6.49
CA PHE A 42 0.21 7.19 5.60
C PHE A 42 0.54 5.69 5.64
N ASP A 43 -0.02 4.93 6.57
CA ASP A 43 0.16 3.48 6.61
C ASP A 43 -0.56 2.83 5.42
N LEU A 44 0.14 1.98 4.67
CA LEU A 44 -0.41 1.30 3.49
C LEU A 44 -0.61 -0.19 3.77
N TYR A 45 -1.86 -0.63 3.72
CA TYR A 45 -2.27 -2.00 4.00
C TYR A 45 -2.50 -2.77 2.70
N PHE A 46 -1.93 -3.97 2.61
CA PHE A 46 -2.11 -4.87 1.48
C PHE A 46 -1.99 -6.33 1.91
N PHE A 47 -2.48 -7.24 1.09
CA PHE A 47 -2.26 -8.67 1.31
C PHE A 47 -1.51 -9.27 0.14
N SER A 48 -0.70 -10.30 0.42
CA SER A 48 0.07 -10.99 -0.60
C SER A 48 0.43 -12.41 -0.18
N ASN A 49 0.80 -13.24 -1.16
CA ASN A 49 1.35 -14.56 -0.91
C ASN A 49 2.78 -14.41 -0.34
N PRO A 50 3.08 -14.93 0.86
CA PRO A 50 4.41 -14.85 1.44
C PRO A 50 5.49 -15.60 0.63
N LYS A 51 5.08 -16.51 -0.26
CA LYS A 51 5.98 -17.24 -1.18
C LYS A 51 6.21 -16.49 -2.49
N SER A 52 5.52 -15.36 -2.74
CA SER A 52 5.84 -14.49 -3.87
C SER A 52 7.22 -13.88 -3.69
N ARG A 53 7.87 -13.46 -4.78
CA ARG A 53 9.21 -12.90 -4.70
C ARG A 53 9.28 -11.68 -3.78
N HIS A 54 8.35 -10.73 -3.90
CA HIS A 54 8.31 -9.59 -2.97
C HIS A 54 7.99 -10.01 -1.52
N GLY A 55 7.15 -11.05 -1.31
CA GLY A 55 6.88 -11.59 0.02
C GLY A 55 8.13 -12.18 0.68
N MET A 56 8.95 -12.92 -0.08
CA MET A 56 10.22 -13.46 0.39
C MET A 56 11.25 -12.34 0.62
N ASN A 57 11.35 -11.39 -0.31
CA ASN A 57 12.25 -10.24 -0.15
C ASN A 57 11.94 -9.45 1.12
N MET A 58 10.65 -9.11 1.36
CA MET A 58 10.24 -8.38 2.56
C MET A 58 10.48 -9.15 3.87
N ALA A 59 10.46 -10.50 3.82
CA ALA A 59 10.81 -11.33 4.97
C ALA A 59 12.31 -11.27 5.29
N ALA A 60 13.16 -11.19 4.28
CA ALA A 60 14.62 -11.08 4.42
C ALA A 60 15.08 -9.65 4.70
N ASN A 61 14.45 -8.67 4.06
CA ASN A 61 14.75 -7.24 4.18
C ASN A 61 13.44 -6.44 4.19
N SER A 62 13.13 -5.85 5.33
CA SER A 62 11.89 -5.10 5.51
C SER A 62 11.89 -3.72 4.83
N LEU A 63 13.04 -3.22 4.40
CA LEU A 63 13.12 -1.94 3.70
C LEU A 63 12.51 -2.05 2.31
N VAL A 64 11.58 -1.13 2.03
CA VAL A 64 10.87 -1.07 0.76
C VAL A 64 10.70 0.37 0.32
N SER A 65 10.50 0.55 -0.97
CA SER A 65 9.92 1.76 -1.51
C SER A 65 8.65 1.44 -2.29
N ALA A 66 7.81 2.43 -2.52
CA ALA A 66 6.65 2.25 -3.39
C ALA A 66 6.41 3.49 -4.24
N ALA A 67 5.77 3.26 -5.39
CA ALA A 67 5.29 4.30 -6.28
C ALA A 67 3.80 4.11 -6.54
N ILE A 68 3.07 5.24 -6.57
CA ILE A 68 1.65 5.31 -6.90
C ILE A 68 1.50 6.41 -7.93
N HIS A 69 0.99 6.09 -9.11
CA HIS A 69 0.80 7.03 -10.21
C HIS A 69 -0.27 6.51 -11.16
N GLU A 70 -0.72 7.40 -12.05
CA GLU A 70 -1.60 7.08 -13.17
C GLU A 70 -0.79 6.91 -14.45
N ASP A 71 -1.44 6.42 -15.51
CA ASP A 71 -0.91 6.40 -16.86
C ASP A 71 -1.19 7.73 -17.54
N TYR A 72 -0.16 8.57 -17.68
CA TYR A 72 -0.25 9.91 -18.24
C TYR A 72 0.22 9.94 -19.70
N HIS A 73 -0.54 10.62 -20.55
CA HIS A 73 -0.16 10.84 -21.95
C HIS A 73 0.80 12.01 -22.15
N ASP A 74 0.90 12.91 -21.16
CA ASP A 74 1.76 14.08 -21.19
C ASP A 74 2.62 14.12 -19.93
N TRP A 75 3.94 14.15 -20.10
CA TRP A 75 4.88 14.19 -18.98
C TRP A 75 4.68 15.41 -18.06
N ARG A 76 4.13 16.53 -18.57
CA ARG A 76 3.80 17.74 -17.80
C ARG A 76 2.66 17.52 -16.81
N ALA A 77 1.79 16.56 -17.09
CA ALA A 77 0.67 16.21 -16.24
C ALA A 77 1.02 15.18 -15.16
N ILE A 78 2.24 14.60 -15.20
CA ILE A 78 2.64 13.55 -14.25
C ILE A 78 2.52 14.05 -12.83
N ARG A 79 1.72 13.32 -12.04
CA ARG A 79 1.61 13.42 -10.59
C ARG A 79 1.74 12.04 -9.99
N GLY A 80 2.21 11.98 -8.77
CA GLY A 80 2.33 10.69 -8.11
C GLY A 80 2.97 10.78 -6.75
N ILE A 81 2.97 9.64 -6.08
CA ILE A 81 3.63 9.46 -4.81
C ILE A 81 4.80 8.51 -4.99
N GLN A 82 5.92 8.86 -4.40
CA GLN A 82 7.00 7.94 -4.08
C GLN A 82 7.15 7.92 -2.56
N LEU A 83 7.44 6.77 -1.99
CA LEU A 83 7.66 6.64 -0.56
C LEU A 83 8.76 5.62 -0.28
N GLU A 84 9.36 5.76 0.88
CA GLU A 84 10.29 4.82 1.47
C GLU A 84 9.88 4.49 2.90
N GLY A 85 10.02 3.23 3.28
CA GLY A 85 9.54 2.78 4.58
C GLY A 85 9.90 1.34 4.88
N ARG A 86 9.19 0.78 5.86
CA ARG A 86 9.32 -0.62 6.26
C ARG A 86 8.03 -1.38 6.02
N ALA A 87 8.15 -2.54 5.39
CA ALA A 87 7.06 -3.50 5.29
C ALA A 87 7.10 -4.45 6.49
N GLU A 88 5.96 -4.66 7.11
CA GLU A 88 5.80 -5.60 8.22
C GLU A 88 4.61 -6.54 7.99
N ARG A 89 4.78 -7.79 8.38
CA ARG A 89 3.67 -8.75 8.39
C ARG A 89 2.84 -8.57 9.65
N LEU A 90 1.52 -8.40 9.49
CA LEU A 90 0.60 -8.21 10.60
C LEU A 90 0.32 -9.55 11.30
N ARG A 91 0.81 -9.71 12.52
CA ARG A 91 0.65 -10.95 13.32
C ARG A 91 -0.36 -10.80 14.44
N SER A 92 -0.50 -9.62 15.05
CA SER A 92 -1.43 -9.39 16.15
C SER A 92 -2.87 -9.28 15.65
N LEU A 93 -3.83 -9.82 16.41
CA LEU A 93 -5.25 -9.75 16.08
C LEU A 93 -5.75 -8.29 15.97
N LYS A 94 -5.23 -7.39 16.81
CA LYS A 94 -5.58 -5.95 16.77
C LYS A 94 -5.20 -5.34 15.42
N LEU A 95 -3.97 -5.58 14.93
CA LEU A 95 -3.52 -5.04 13.64
C LEU A 95 -4.26 -5.68 12.47
N GLN A 96 -4.58 -6.96 12.55
CA GLN A 96 -5.39 -7.63 11.52
C GLN A 96 -6.82 -7.09 11.49
N ALA A 97 -7.43 -6.82 12.63
CA ALA A 97 -8.75 -6.19 12.70
C ALA A 97 -8.73 -4.78 12.07
N ARG A 98 -7.71 -3.96 12.39
CA ARG A 98 -7.55 -2.64 11.76
C ARG A 98 -7.35 -2.73 10.25
N PHE A 99 -6.55 -3.70 9.79
CA PHE A 99 -6.38 -3.98 8.37
C PHE A 99 -7.74 -4.17 7.69
N TRP A 100 -8.58 -5.06 8.21
CA TRP A 100 -9.88 -5.37 7.60
C TRP A 100 -10.84 -4.19 7.64
N GLU A 101 -10.87 -3.43 8.72
CA GLU A 101 -11.65 -2.20 8.81
C GLU A 101 -11.30 -1.23 7.67
N VAL A 102 -10.03 -0.91 7.52
CA VAL A 102 -9.52 0.02 6.52
C VAL A 102 -9.72 -0.53 5.10
N TYR A 103 -9.36 -1.80 4.89
CA TYR A 103 -9.39 -2.42 3.57
C TYR A 103 -10.80 -2.61 3.03
N LEU A 104 -11.75 -3.06 3.87
CA LEU A 104 -13.14 -3.26 3.49
C LEU A 104 -13.92 -1.96 3.35
N LYS A 105 -13.48 -0.88 3.98
CA LYS A 105 -14.01 0.46 3.76
C LYS A 105 -13.69 0.95 2.35
N LYS A 106 -12.44 0.76 1.90
CA LYS A 106 -11.99 1.17 0.56
C LYS A 106 -12.50 0.22 -0.53
N PHE A 107 -12.56 -1.08 -0.26
CA PHE A 107 -12.93 -2.13 -1.21
C PHE A 107 -14.14 -2.95 -0.74
N PRO A 108 -15.37 -2.40 -0.76
CA PRO A 108 -16.56 -3.12 -0.29
C PRO A 108 -16.84 -4.42 -1.06
N PHE A 109 -16.44 -4.50 -2.34
CA PHE A 109 -16.61 -5.70 -3.17
C PHE A 109 -15.87 -6.93 -2.61
N VAL A 110 -14.83 -6.72 -1.82
CA VAL A 110 -14.10 -7.82 -1.17
C VAL A 110 -15.01 -8.58 -0.22
N LYS A 111 -15.95 -7.92 0.46
CA LYS A 111 -16.99 -8.58 1.27
C LYS A 111 -17.85 -9.53 0.43
N GLN A 112 -18.27 -9.09 -0.76
CA GLN A 112 -19.09 -9.89 -1.66
C GLN A 112 -18.34 -11.12 -2.17
N PHE A 113 -17.07 -10.96 -2.52
CA PHE A 113 -16.21 -12.07 -2.94
C PHE A 113 -16.12 -13.17 -1.88
N PHE A 114 -16.11 -12.79 -0.60
CA PHE A 114 -16.10 -13.76 0.50
C PHE A 114 -17.48 -14.34 0.81
N SER A 115 -18.57 -13.61 0.55
CA SER A 115 -19.96 -14.06 0.78
C SER A 115 -20.44 -15.07 -0.26
N LEU A 116 -19.95 -15.06 -1.48
CA LEU A 116 -20.34 -15.94 -2.58
C LEU A 116 -19.97 -17.44 -2.37
N GLY A 117 -19.37 -17.80 -1.26
CA GLY A 117 -18.95 -19.17 -0.93
C GLY A 117 -20.00 -20.05 -0.21
N GLY A 118 -21.24 -19.60 -0.03
CA GLY A 118 -22.40 -20.45 0.33
C GLY A 118 -22.35 -21.14 1.69
N GLN A 119 -21.43 -20.83 2.59
CA GLN A 119 -21.42 -21.36 3.95
C GLN A 119 -21.58 -20.24 4.98
N ALA A 120 -22.58 -20.41 5.86
CA ALA A 120 -22.84 -19.57 7.01
C ALA A 120 -21.66 -19.73 8.01
N GLY A 121 -20.60 -18.95 7.82
CA GLY A 121 -19.48 -18.83 8.73
C GLY A 121 -19.20 -17.37 9.08
N SER A 122 -18.48 -17.12 10.16
CA SER A 122 -18.03 -15.77 10.47
C SER A 122 -17.12 -15.25 9.33
N ILE A 123 -17.07 -13.93 9.13
CA ILE A 123 -16.13 -13.30 8.16
C ILE A 123 -14.71 -13.83 8.38
N ALA A 124 -14.32 -14.10 9.63
CA ALA A 124 -13.02 -14.65 10.00
C ALA A 124 -12.79 -16.07 9.42
N ASP A 125 -13.80 -16.93 9.40
CA ASP A 125 -13.69 -18.31 8.91
C ASP A 125 -13.63 -18.36 7.39
N ILE A 126 -14.41 -17.52 6.73
CA ILE A 126 -14.40 -17.33 5.28
C ILE A 126 -13.05 -16.76 4.82
N LEU A 127 -12.53 -15.77 5.56
CA LEU A 127 -11.22 -15.18 5.32
C LEU A 127 -10.10 -16.22 5.50
N LYS A 128 -10.18 -17.07 6.53
CA LYS A 128 -9.21 -18.16 6.73
C LYS A 128 -9.19 -19.16 5.58
N ALA A 129 -10.35 -19.55 5.09
CA ALA A 129 -10.46 -20.56 4.03
C ALA A 129 -10.01 -20.04 2.66
N LYS A 130 -10.41 -18.81 2.28
CA LYS A 130 -10.11 -18.22 0.96
C LYS A 130 -8.76 -17.49 0.90
N LEU A 131 -8.25 -17.05 2.05
CA LEU A 131 -6.91 -16.47 2.17
C LEU A 131 -5.87 -17.50 2.65
N ALA A 132 -6.20 -18.79 2.59
CA ALA A 132 -5.21 -19.85 2.82
C ALA A 132 -4.02 -19.63 1.86
N GLY A 133 -2.87 -19.20 2.39
CA GLY A 133 -1.69 -18.88 1.59
C GLY A 133 -1.37 -17.40 1.42
N VAL A 134 -2.26 -16.46 1.77
CA VAL A 134 -1.91 -15.04 1.81
C VAL A 134 -1.64 -14.56 3.24
N ARG A 135 -0.94 -13.46 3.35
CA ARG A 135 -0.64 -12.78 4.63
C ARG A 135 -0.93 -11.29 4.47
N LEU A 136 -1.27 -10.67 5.60
CA LEU A 136 -1.56 -9.26 5.70
C LEU A 136 -0.27 -8.50 6.01
N TYR A 137 -0.07 -7.41 5.30
CA TYR A 137 1.11 -6.57 5.42
C TYR A 137 0.71 -5.12 5.62
N ARG A 138 1.61 -4.36 6.25
CA ARG A 138 1.57 -2.90 6.33
C ARG A 138 2.92 -2.36 5.89
N ILE A 139 2.92 -1.28 5.10
CA ILE A 139 4.08 -0.42 4.94
C ILE A 139 3.90 0.76 5.88
N VAL A 140 4.90 1.03 6.70
CA VAL A 140 5.02 2.22 7.55
C VAL A 140 6.07 3.11 6.87
N PRO A 141 5.65 4.16 6.17
CA PRO A 141 6.58 5.10 5.53
C PRO A 141 7.28 5.96 6.57
N HIS A 142 8.53 6.31 6.31
CA HIS A 142 9.26 7.35 7.06
C HIS A 142 9.44 8.63 6.24
N ALA A 143 9.33 8.55 4.92
CA ALA A 143 9.28 9.71 4.05
C ALA A 143 8.36 9.46 2.86
N VAL A 144 7.62 10.48 2.45
CA VAL A 144 6.72 10.48 1.30
C VAL A 144 7.01 11.70 0.44
N TYR A 145 7.08 11.47 -0.87
CA TYR A 145 7.35 12.50 -1.86
C TYR A 145 6.13 12.66 -2.77
N PHE A 146 5.68 13.89 -2.97
CA PHE A 146 4.67 14.21 -3.96
C PHE A 146 5.34 14.76 -5.22
N ILE A 147 5.19 14.05 -6.33
CA ILE A 147 5.66 14.48 -7.63
C ILE A 147 4.56 15.30 -8.29
N ASP A 148 4.88 16.46 -8.82
CA ASP A 148 3.95 17.31 -9.57
C ASP A 148 4.68 18.07 -10.69
N ASN A 149 4.72 17.50 -11.89
CA ASN A 149 5.41 18.09 -13.02
C ASN A 149 4.74 19.35 -13.55
N SER A 150 3.50 19.66 -13.16
CA SER A 150 2.85 20.93 -13.52
C SER A 150 3.57 22.14 -12.92
N LYS A 151 4.35 21.93 -11.85
CA LYS A 151 5.17 22.95 -11.18
C LYS A 151 6.60 23.05 -11.73
N GLY A 152 6.98 22.12 -12.61
CA GLY A 152 8.30 22.02 -13.21
C GLY A 152 8.73 20.57 -13.36
N PHE A 153 9.59 20.29 -14.33
CA PHE A 153 10.06 18.94 -14.61
C PHE A 153 10.75 18.31 -13.39
N GLY A 154 10.21 17.19 -12.94
CA GLY A 154 10.75 16.44 -11.79
C GLY A 154 10.54 17.13 -10.44
N HIS A 155 9.63 18.14 -10.34
CA HIS A 155 9.32 18.79 -9.08
C HIS A 155 8.81 17.79 -8.05
N ARG A 156 9.40 17.82 -6.84
CA ARG A 156 9.06 16.96 -5.71
C ARG A 156 8.98 17.77 -4.42
N ASP A 157 7.84 17.64 -3.76
CA ASP A 157 7.69 18.12 -2.37
C ASP A 157 7.86 16.90 -1.44
N ARG A 158 8.65 16.99 -0.39
CA ARG A 158 8.93 15.92 0.59
C ARG A 158 8.21 16.17 1.90
N LEU A 159 7.64 15.13 2.48
CA LEU A 159 7.10 15.08 3.82
C LEU A 159 7.81 13.98 4.62
N ASP A 160 8.51 14.34 5.68
CA ASP A 160 9.08 13.41 6.64
C ASP A 160 8.01 13.03 7.68
N LEU A 161 7.85 11.71 7.92
CA LEU A 161 6.85 11.15 8.83
C LEU A 161 7.44 10.65 10.15
N THR A 162 8.76 10.74 10.29
CA THR A 162 9.45 10.43 11.54
C THR A 162 9.43 11.67 12.41
N GLY A 163 8.54 11.69 13.40
CA GLY A 163 8.54 12.58 14.55
C GLY A 163 8.83 11.75 15.79
#